data_86d3aab4b135f9caa41db6cc8ee255ed
#
_entry.id   86d3aab4b135f9caa41db6cc8ee255ed
#
_cell.length_a   1.000
_cell.length_b   1.000
_cell.length_c   1.000
_cell.angle_alpha   90.00
_cell.angle_beta   90.00
_cell.angle_gamma   90.00
#
_symmetry.space_group_name_H-M   'P 1'
#
loop_
_entity.id
_entity.type
_entity.pdbx_description
1 polymer ?
#
loop_
_entity_poly.entity_id
_entity_poly.type
_entity_poly.pdbx_seq_one_letter_code
_entity_poly.pdbx_strand_id
1 'polypeptide(L)'
;MQTESINSSKQEKQTYIYVGFVDTPGLFASIIRHVIKQKYVHVVLGLDAGLDEAYSVGRRNPAIPILAGFEKEEKSRILRVFPNADYMVCRIACTQEQKDYIKNMLELCMKERYQYHYTVLGLPFLLCGIPFYQENHYTCSSYLARLLTSAGVVHFDKHFSLVTPRDFMEYPDKEVIFEGALRELVRDTETAYAENGVVRYEY
;
A
#
# COMPACT_ATOMS: atom_id res chain seq x y z
N MET A 1 54.49 17.83 3.21
CA MET A 1 53.55 17.25 2.24
C MET A 1 52.44 16.61 3.02
N GLN A 2 51.36 17.35 3.24
CA GLN A 2 50.14 16.85 3.92
C GLN A 2 49.23 16.35 2.81
N THR A 3 48.93 15.06 2.84
CA THR A 3 47.93 14.45 1.99
C THR A 3 46.56 14.66 2.62
N GLU A 4 45.79 15.60 2.09
CA GLU A 4 44.37 15.77 2.39
C GLU A 4 43.59 14.54 1.88
N SER A 5 43.11 13.73 2.79
CA SER A 5 42.17 12.67 2.48
C SER A 5 40.79 13.30 2.24
N ILE A 6 40.41 13.36 0.95
CA ILE A 6 39.08 13.78 0.51
C ILE A 6 38.08 12.70 0.98
N ASN A 7 37.44 13.00 2.10
CA ASN A 7 36.32 12.18 2.63
C ASN A 7 35.05 12.54 1.82
N SER A 8 34.90 11.90 0.66
CA SER A 8 33.68 11.99 -0.14
C SER A 8 32.60 11.16 0.57
N SER A 9 31.89 11.77 1.52
CA SER A 9 30.65 11.21 2.03
C SER A 9 29.63 11.16 0.89
N LYS A 10 29.49 10.00 0.25
CA LYS A 10 28.32 9.70 -0.60
C LYS A 10 27.11 9.90 0.29
N GLN A 11 26.37 10.96 0.07
CA GLN A 11 25.07 11.18 0.66
C GLN A 11 24.16 10.05 0.12
N GLU A 12 23.96 8.98 0.88
CA GLU A 12 23.06 7.89 0.51
C GLU A 12 21.67 8.49 0.34
N LYS A 13 21.17 8.44 -0.89
CA LYS A 13 19.85 8.96 -1.21
C LYS A 13 18.83 8.16 -0.43
N GLN A 14 18.16 8.80 0.53
CA GLN A 14 17.12 8.18 1.34
C GLN A 14 16.08 7.52 0.45
N THR A 15 15.84 6.24 0.68
CA THR A 15 14.87 5.44 -0.06
C THR A 15 13.58 5.30 0.75
N TYR A 16 12.46 5.19 0.05
CA TYR A 16 11.14 5.10 0.68
C TYR A 16 10.29 4.03 0.00
N ILE A 17 9.40 3.44 0.79
CA ILE A 17 8.18 2.79 0.34
C ILE A 17 7.00 3.68 0.66
N TYR A 18 5.86 3.42 0.05
CA TYR A 18 4.66 4.25 0.18
C TYR A 18 3.47 3.40 0.60
N VAL A 19 2.67 3.93 1.50
CA VAL A 19 1.41 3.32 1.94
C VAL A 19 0.28 4.26 1.55
N GLY A 20 -0.56 3.82 0.63
CA GLY A 20 -1.77 4.53 0.25
C GLY A 20 -2.95 4.06 1.09
N PHE A 21 -3.68 4.99 1.66
CA PHE A 21 -4.93 4.76 2.38
C PHE A 21 -6.07 5.20 1.48
N VAL A 22 -7.06 4.32 1.32
CA VAL A 22 -8.08 4.47 0.30
C VAL A 22 -9.46 4.54 0.94
N ASP A 23 -10.20 5.58 0.60
CA ASP A 23 -11.62 5.70 0.87
C ASP A 23 -12.40 5.61 -0.44
N THR A 24 -13.06 4.49 -0.67
CA THR A 24 -13.97 4.30 -1.78
C THR A 24 -15.40 4.14 -1.27
N PRO A 25 -16.40 4.77 -1.89
CA PRO A 25 -17.79 4.54 -1.54
C PRO A 25 -18.20 3.09 -1.86
N GLY A 26 -19.20 2.56 -1.13
CA GLY A 26 -19.76 1.25 -1.38
C GLY A 26 -20.24 0.57 -0.09
N LEU A 27 -21.20 -0.35 -0.23
CA LEU A 27 -21.86 -1.02 0.90
C LEU A 27 -20.83 -1.78 1.76
N PHE A 28 -19.93 -2.54 1.14
CA PHE A 28 -18.90 -3.31 1.85
C PHE A 28 -17.92 -2.41 2.61
N ALA A 29 -17.46 -1.32 1.98
CA ALA A 29 -16.61 -0.32 2.64
C ALA A 29 -17.36 0.37 3.80
N SER A 30 -18.67 0.61 3.66
CA SER A 30 -19.50 1.18 4.74
C SER A 30 -19.62 0.25 5.93
N ILE A 31 -19.79 -1.06 5.73
CA ILE A 31 -19.81 -2.05 6.80
C ILE A 31 -18.46 -2.06 7.54
N ILE A 32 -17.35 -2.13 6.81
CA ILE A 32 -16.02 -2.12 7.41
C ILE A 32 -15.79 -0.79 8.16
N ARG A 33 -16.14 0.35 7.58
CA ARG A 33 -16.06 1.68 8.22
C ARG A 33 -16.80 1.73 9.55
N HIS A 34 -18.01 1.19 9.58
CA HIS A 34 -18.81 1.14 10.82
C HIS A 34 -18.14 0.32 11.91
N VAL A 35 -17.49 -0.78 11.52
CA VAL A 35 -16.81 -1.69 12.43
C VAL A 35 -15.50 -1.12 12.95
N ILE A 36 -14.62 -0.63 12.05
CA ILE A 36 -13.31 -0.11 12.44
C ILE A 36 -13.32 1.39 12.82
N LYS A 37 -14.46 2.07 12.63
CA LYS A 37 -14.69 3.51 12.92
C LYS A 37 -13.65 4.43 12.30
N GLN A 38 -13.33 4.22 11.02
CA GLN A 38 -12.32 4.99 10.30
C GLN A 38 -12.76 5.39 8.90
N LYS A 39 -12.24 6.52 8.39
CA LYS A 39 -12.45 7.00 7.03
C LYS A 39 -11.85 6.02 6.02
N TYR A 40 -10.58 5.70 6.17
CA TYR A 40 -9.85 4.84 5.26
C TYR A 40 -9.96 3.37 5.67
N VAL A 41 -10.52 2.56 4.80
CA VAL A 41 -10.83 1.14 5.08
C VAL A 41 -9.97 0.17 4.27
N HIS A 42 -9.15 0.70 3.37
CA HIS A 42 -8.27 -0.08 2.52
C HIS A 42 -6.87 0.52 2.48
N VAL A 43 -5.85 -0.31 2.38
CA VAL A 43 -4.46 0.10 2.25
C VAL A 43 -3.80 -0.58 1.07
N VAL A 44 -2.93 0.16 0.39
CA VAL A 44 -2.12 -0.30 -0.74
C VAL A 44 -0.65 -0.02 -0.47
N LEU A 45 0.23 -0.86 -0.97
CA LEU A 45 1.68 -0.67 -0.91
C LEU A 45 2.19 -0.16 -2.25
N GLY A 46 2.79 1.03 -2.25
CA GLY A 46 3.38 1.66 -3.42
C GLY A 46 4.90 1.62 -3.41
N LEU A 47 5.50 1.47 -4.58
CA LEU A 47 6.93 1.59 -4.80
C LEU A 47 7.35 3.02 -5.21
N ASP A 48 6.38 3.87 -5.55
CA ASP A 48 6.56 5.28 -5.92
C ASP A 48 5.51 6.17 -5.22
N ALA A 49 5.81 7.47 -5.14
CA ALA A 49 4.98 8.46 -4.45
C ALA A 49 3.62 8.69 -5.11
N GLY A 50 3.52 8.47 -6.42
CA GLY A 50 2.29 8.60 -7.19
C GLY A 50 1.40 7.37 -7.12
N LEU A 51 1.85 6.28 -6.48
CA LEU A 51 1.16 4.99 -6.46
C LEU A 51 0.88 4.43 -7.87
N ASP A 52 1.80 4.64 -8.81
CA ASP A 52 1.72 4.09 -10.15
C ASP A 52 2.08 2.61 -10.17
N GLU A 53 2.98 2.25 -9.28
CA GLU A 53 3.33 0.87 -9.01
C GLU A 53 2.87 0.53 -7.58
N ALA A 54 1.58 0.24 -7.43
CA ALA A 54 0.96 -0.07 -6.15
C ALA A 54 0.25 -1.43 -6.18
N TYR A 55 0.24 -2.10 -5.02
CA TYR A 55 -0.26 -3.47 -4.87
C TYR A 55 -1.05 -3.63 -3.58
N SER A 56 -2.07 -4.48 -3.62
CA SER A 56 -2.84 -4.83 -2.42
C SER A 56 -3.46 -6.23 -2.51
N VAL A 57 -3.97 -6.70 -1.38
CA VAL A 57 -4.97 -7.77 -1.35
C VAL A 57 -6.33 -7.08 -1.19
N GLY A 58 -7.07 -7.01 -2.27
CA GLY A 58 -8.33 -6.28 -2.35
C GLY A 58 -9.24 -6.81 -3.44
N ARG A 59 -10.19 -5.99 -3.87
CA ARG A 59 -11.12 -6.36 -4.95
C ARG A 59 -10.39 -6.38 -6.29
N ARG A 60 -10.36 -7.54 -6.94
CA ARG A 60 -9.83 -7.69 -8.31
C ARG A 60 -10.61 -6.86 -9.33
N ASN A 61 -11.89 -6.67 -9.06
CA ASN A 61 -12.73 -5.77 -9.81
C ASN A 61 -13.45 -4.84 -8.83
N PRO A 62 -13.23 -3.51 -8.88
CA PRO A 62 -13.89 -2.56 -7.99
C PRO A 62 -15.42 -2.66 -7.99
N ALA A 63 -16.01 -3.08 -9.12
CA ALA A 63 -17.46 -3.26 -9.26
C ALA A 63 -17.98 -4.60 -8.69
N ILE A 64 -17.10 -5.60 -8.45
CA ILE A 64 -17.49 -6.95 -8.01
C ILE A 64 -16.81 -7.27 -6.67
N PRO A 65 -17.48 -7.07 -5.53
CA PRO A 65 -16.88 -7.18 -4.20
C PRO A 65 -16.38 -8.60 -3.84
N ILE A 66 -16.99 -9.64 -4.43
CA ILE A 66 -16.69 -11.05 -4.10
C ILE A 66 -15.38 -11.52 -4.72
N LEU A 67 -14.97 -10.94 -5.87
CA LEU A 67 -13.70 -11.27 -6.51
C LEU A 67 -12.58 -10.46 -5.89
N ALA A 68 -11.96 -11.01 -4.86
CA ALA A 68 -10.88 -10.37 -4.12
C ALA A 68 -9.65 -11.27 -4.01
N GLY A 69 -8.47 -10.66 -4.05
CA GLY A 69 -7.17 -11.32 -3.99
C GLY A 69 -6.03 -10.32 -4.21
N PHE A 70 -4.82 -10.82 -4.49
CA PHE A 70 -3.67 -9.97 -4.75
C PHE A 70 -3.75 -9.37 -6.17
N GLU A 71 -3.62 -8.04 -6.26
CA GLU A 71 -3.69 -7.30 -7.52
C GLU A 71 -2.78 -6.07 -7.51
N LYS A 72 -2.37 -5.64 -8.71
CA LYS A 72 -1.84 -4.31 -8.94
C LYS A 72 -3.02 -3.33 -9.00
N GLU A 73 -2.92 -2.25 -8.22
CA GLU A 73 -3.95 -1.21 -8.17
C GLU A 73 -3.76 -0.23 -9.34
N GLU A 74 -4.82 0.00 -10.10
CA GLU A 74 -4.84 0.95 -11.21
C GLU A 74 -5.71 2.15 -10.85
N LYS A 75 -5.10 3.31 -10.63
CA LYS A 75 -5.80 4.55 -10.26
C LYS A 75 -6.90 4.94 -11.26
N SER A 76 -6.63 4.82 -12.56
CA SER A 76 -7.61 5.10 -13.62
C SER A 76 -8.84 4.20 -13.55
N ARG A 77 -8.65 2.94 -13.21
CA ARG A 77 -9.73 1.96 -13.03
C ARG A 77 -10.58 2.29 -11.79
N ILE A 78 -9.93 2.71 -10.71
CA ILE A 78 -10.62 3.13 -9.49
C ILE A 78 -11.44 4.39 -9.74
N LEU A 79 -10.87 5.41 -10.38
CA LEU A 79 -11.57 6.66 -10.72
C LEU A 79 -12.78 6.45 -11.62
N ARG A 80 -12.72 5.49 -12.56
CA ARG A 80 -13.85 5.15 -13.43
C ARG A 80 -15.05 4.62 -12.65
N VAL A 81 -14.81 3.85 -11.58
CA VAL A 81 -15.87 3.27 -10.74
C VAL A 81 -16.23 4.19 -9.57
N PHE A 82 -15.24 4.89 -9.01
CA PHE A 82 -15.36 5.75 -7.84
C PHE A 82 -14.73 7.13 -8.09
N PRO A 83 -15.41 8.01 -8.85
CA PRO A 83 -14.85 9.33 -9.23
C PRO A 83 -14.60 10.26 -8.03
N ASN A 84 -15.19 9.97 -6.88
CA ASN A 84 -15.02 10.70 -5.62
C ASN A 84 -14.20 9.91 -4.59
N ALA A 85 -13.32 9.01 -5.03
CA ALA A 85 -12.40 8.31 -4.12
C ALA A 85 -11.41 9.30 -3.50
N ASP A 86 -11.23 9.22 -2.19
CA ASP A 86 -10.21 9.97 -1.45
C ASP A 86 -9.03 9.08 -1.10
N TYR A 87 -7.83 9.67 -1.18
CA TYR A 87 -6.57 9.00 -0.86
C TYR A 87 -5.75 9.81 0.14
N MET A 88 -5.06 9.11 1.02
CA MET A 88 -3.94 9.63 1.78
C MET A 88 -2.72 8.78 1.47
N VAL A 89 -1.60 9.41 1.12
CA VAL A 89 -0.34 8.71 0.83
C VAL A 89 0.68 9.08 1.88
N CYS A 90 1.26 8.05 2.48
CA CYS A 90 2.37 8.20 3.41
C CYS A 90 3.62 7.56 2.84
N ARG A 91 4.80 8.11 3.18
CA ARG A 91 6.08 7.45 2.94
C ARG A 91 6.66 6.92 4.23
N ILE A 92 7.38 5.81 4.15
CA ILE A 92 8.13 5.20 5.24
C ILE A 92 9.56 5.00 4.74
N ALA A 93 10.53 5.46 5.52
CA ALA A 93 11.94 5.32 5.17
C ALA A 93 12.37 3.84 5.20
N CYS A 94 13.19 3.44 4.24
CA CYS A 94 13.75 2.09 4.17
C CYS A 94 15.14 2.12 3.49
N THR A 95 15.88 1.03 3.59
CA THR A 95 17.09 0.84 2.80
C THR A 95 16.76 0.41 1.37
N GLN A 96 17.72 0.51 0.47
CA GLN A 96 17.56 0.03 -0.89
C GLN A 96 17.35 -1.49 -0.93
N GLU A 97 18.08 -2.24 -0.09
CA GLU A 97 17.92 -3.69 0.02
C GLU A 97 16.51 -4.10 0.49
N GLN A 98 15.96 -3.36 1.46
CA GLN A 98 14.58 -3.59 1.94
C GLN A 98 13.57 -3.33 0.82
N LYS A 99 13.75 -2.24 0.06
CA LYS A 99 12.89 -1.91 -1.09
C LYS A 99 12.98 -2.96 -2.18
N ASP A 100 14.18 -3.42 -2.52
CA ASP A 100 14.41 -4.44 -3.53
C ASP A 100 13.81 -5.79 -3.11
N TYR A 101 13.95 -6.16 -1.82
CA TYR A 101 13.26 -7.32 -1.27
C TYR A 101 11.74 -7.24 -1.44
N ILE A 102 11.15 -6.09 -1.06
CA ILE A 102 9.71 -5.86 -1.19
C ILE A 102 9.28 -5.98 -2.65
N LYS A 103 10.00 -5.32 -3.57
CA LYS A 103 9.72 -5.37 -5.02
C LYS A 103 9.74 -6.81 -5.54
N ASN A 104 10.78 -7.58 -5.22
CA ASN A 104 10.91 -8.97 -5.65
C ASN A 104 9.74 -9.83 -5.12
N MET A 105 9.32 -9.62 -3.87
CA MET A 105 8.19 -10.33 -3.29
C MET A 105 6.86 -9.96 -3.96
N LEU A 106 6.65 -8.68 -4.29
CA LEU A 106 5.46 -8.24 -5.04
C LEU A 106 5.41 -8.85 -6.44
N GLU A 107 6.55 -8.94 -7.14
CA GLU A 107 6.65 -9.59 -8.45
C GLU A 107 6.34 -11.09 -8.39
N LEU A 108 6.83 -11.78 -7.34
CA LEU A 108 6.49 -13.19 -7.10
C LEU A 108 4.99 -13.38 -6.84
N CYS A 109 4.42 -12.55 -5.96
CA CYS A 109 2.99 -12.59 -5.68
C CYS A 109 2.13 -12.29 -6.92
N MET A 110 2.59 -11.40 -7.82
CA MET A 110 1.89 -11.15 -9.09
C MET A 110 1.91 -12.36 -10.03
N LYS A 111 3.00 -13.12 -10.09
CA LYS A 111 3.08 -14.36 -10.89
C LYS A 111 2.10 -15.41 -10.37
N GLU A 112 1.92 -15.47 -9.06
CA GLU A 112 1.06 -16.44 -8.37
C GLU A 112 -0.24 -15.83 -7.85
N ARG A 113 -0.67 -14.67 -8.36
CA ARG A 113 -1.75 -13.86 -7.79
C ARG A 113 -3.08 -14.60 -7.57
N TYR A 114 -3.35 -15.63 -8.34
CA TYR A 114 -4.58 -16.42 -8.21
C TYR A 114 -4.58 -17.37 -7.01
N GLN A 115 -3.43 -17.61 -6.38
CA GLN A 115 -3.31 -18.36 -5.13
C GLN A 115 -3.63 -17.49 -3.90
N TYR A 116 -3.61 -16.14 -4.05
CA TYR A 116 -3.88 -15.21 -2.96
C TYR A 116 -5.35 -14.84 -2.92
N HIS A 117 -5.93 -14.94 -1.72
CA HIS A 117 -7.34 -14.71 -1.49
C HIS A 117 -7.58 -13.69 -0.38
N TYR A 118 -8.73 -13.03 -0.42
CA TYR A 118 -9.16 -12.19 0.69
C TYR A 118 -9.76 -13.05 1.80
N THR A 119 -9.31 -12.84 3.05
CA THR A 119 -9.81 -13.61 4.19
C THR A 119 -11.14 -13.07 4.71
N VAL A 120 -12.24 -13.62 4.25
CA VAL A 120 -13.57 -13.30 4.80
C VAL A 120 -13.76 -13.94 6.17
N LEU A 121 -13.31 -15.19 6.35
CA LEU A 121 -13.40 -15.93 7.60
C LEU A 121 -12.54 -15.31 8.71
N GLY A 122 -11.47 -14.61 8.38
CA GLY A 122 -10.61 -13.93 9.35
C GLY A 122 -11.23 -12.67 9.98
N LEU A 123 -12.25 -12.06 9.34
CA LEU A 123 -12.83 -10.82 9.84
C LEU A 123 -13.49 -10.94 11.22
N PRO A 124 -14.29 -11.96 11.54
CA PRO A 124 -14.81 -12.15 12.89
C PRO A 124 -13.72 -12.31 13.95
N PHE A 125 -12.64 -13.03 13.62
CA PHE A 125 -11.51 -13.23 14.53
C PHE A 125 -10.75 -11.93 14.77
N LEU A 126 -10.56 -11.13 13.70
CA LEU A 126 -9.97 -9.79 13.80
C LEU A 126 -10.78 -8.89 14.77
N LEU A 127 -12.11 -8.93 14.68
CA LEU A 127 -12.99 -8.16 15.56
C LEU A 127 -12.92 -8.62 17.02
N CYS A 128 -12.70 -9.91 17.25
CA CYS A 128 -12.52 -10.48 18.59
C CYS A 128 -11.08 -10.34 19.12
N GLY A 129 -10.15 -9.78 18.34
CA GLY A 129 -8.72 -9.69 18.72
C GLY A 129 -8.02 -11.05 18.77
N ILE A 130 -8.56 -12.07 18.08
CA ILE A 130 -8.02 -13.43 18.06
C ILE A 130 -7.20 -13.60 16.78
N PRO A 131 -5.89 -13.93 16.86
CA PRO A 131 -5.09 -14.21 15.69
C PRO A 131 -5.66 -15.38 14.87
N PHE A 132 -5.91 -15.14 13.59
CA PHE A 132 -6.34 -16.16 12.66
C PHE A 132 -5.62 -15.99 11.33
N TYR A 133 -5.00 -17.06 10.85
CA TYR A 133 -4.34 -17.08 9.55
C TYR A 133 -4.61 -18.40 8.84
N GLN A 134 -5.04 -18.30 7.61
CA GLN A 134 -5.10 -19.38 6.66
C GLN A 134 -4.10 -19.07 5.54
N GLU A 135 -3.36 -20.06 5.08
CA GLU A 135 -2.32 -19.88 4.06
C GLU A 135 -2.87 -19.16 2.83
N ASN A 136 -2.11 -18.15 2.36
CA ASN A 136 -2.46 -17.29 1.23
C ASN A 136 -3.80 -16.51 1.36
N HIS A 137 -4.35 -16.42 2.58
CA HIS A 137 -5.56 -15.63 2.84
C HIS A 137 -5.22 -14.41 3.71
N TYR A 138 -5.46 -13.22 3.19
CA TYR A 138 -5.10 -11.95 3.84
C TYR A 138 -6.23 -10.92 3.75
N THR A 139 -6.23 -9.97 4.69
CA THR A 139 -6.80 -8.63 4.44
C THR A 139 -5.74 -7.76 3.76
N CYS A 140 -6.12 -6.58 3.25
CA CYS A 140 -5.15 -5.63 2.69
C CYS A 140 -4.05 -5.29 3.71
N SER A 141 -4.42 -4.95 4.93
CA SER A 141 -3.50 -4.56 5.99
C SER A 141 -2.66 -5.72 6.53
N SER A 142 -3.23 -6.93 6.66
CA SER A 142 -2.46 -8.07 7.15
C SER A 142 -1.40 -8.54 6.14
N TYR A 143 -1.67 -8.42 4.83
CA TYR A 143 -0.67 -8.67 3.80
C TYR A 143 0.48 -7.68 3.88
N LEU A 144 0.17 -6.37 3.90
CA LEU A 144 1.18 -5.33 4.03
C LEU A 144 2.00 -5.50 5.31
N ALA A 145 1.35 -5.76 6.45
CA ALA A 145 2.02 -5.95 7.72
C ALA A 145 3.02 -7.12 7.66
N ARG A 146 2.60 -8.26 7.12
CA ARG A 146 3.48 -9.42 6.97
C ARG A 146 4.68 -9.12 6.08
N LEU A 147 4.46 -8.54 4.91
CA LEU A 147 5.52 -8.22 3.95
C LEU A 147 6.51 -7.20 4.52
N LEU A 148 6.00 -6.09 5.05
CA LEU A 148 6.85 -4.99 5.55
C LEU A 148 7.59 -5.36 6.83
N THR A 149 6.99 -6.18 7.71
CA THR A 149 7.69 -6.73 8.89
C THR A 149 8.77 -7.73 8.47
N SER A 150 8.50 -8.58 7.48
CA SER A 150 9.51 -9.51 6.93
C SER A 150 10.67 -8.78 6.26
N ALA A 151 10.42 -7.61 5.67
CA ALA A 151 11.46 -6.73 5.12
C ALA A 151 12.20 -5.91 6.20
N GLY A 152 11.76 -5.95 7.46
CA GLY A 152 12.33 -5.15 8.54
C GLY A 152 12.06 -3.65 8.42
N VAL A 153 11.01 -3.23 7.69
CA VAL A 153 10.63 -1.82 7.48
C VAL A 153 9.69 -1.32 8.56
N VAL A 154 8.76 -2.18 9.01
CA VAL A 154 7.83 -1.85 10.10
C VAL A 154 7.87 -2.92 11.19
N HIS A 155 7.47 -2.52 12.39
CA HIS A 155 7.26 -3.44 13.52
C HIS A 155 5.90 -3.17 14.15
N PHE A 156 5.16 -4.25 14.45
CA PHE A 156 3.89 -4.20 15.19
C PHE A 156 3.94 -5.19 16.35
N ASP A 157 3.58 -4.74 17.56
CA ASP A 157 3.55 -5.56 18.79
C ASP A 157 2.33 -6.51 18.83
N LYS A 158 1.91 -7.02 17.66
CA LYS A 158 0.82 -7.96 17.51
C LYS A 158 0.99 -8.83 16.26
N HIS A 159 0.27 -9.95 16.25
CA HIS A 159 0.28 -10.84 15.09
C HIS A 159 -0.21 -10.09 13.83
N PHE A 160 0.43 -10.30 12.67
CA PHE A 160 0.12 -9.59 11.43
C PHE A 160 -1.35 -9.67 11.02
N SER A 161 -2.04 -10.80 11.34
CA SER A 161 -3.47 -10.98 11.01
C SER A 161 -4.41 -10.05 11.79
N LEU A 162 -3.92 -9.42 12.86
CA LEU A 162 -4.64 -8.44 13.66
C LEU A 162 -4.32 -6.99 13.29
N VAL A 163 -3.40 -6.78 12.33
CA VAL A 163 -3.06 -5.45 11.85
C VAL A 163 -4.17 -4.94 10.93
N THR A 164 -4.66 -3.74 11.23
CA THR A 164 -5.71 -3.03 10.51
C THR A 164 -5.15 -1.82 9.75
N PRO A 165 -5.90 -1.17 8.86
CA PRO A 165 -5.50 0.12 8.28
C PRO A 165 -5.17 1.17 9.33
N ARG A 166 -5.84 1.14 10.48
CA ARG A 166 -5.61 2.05 11.61
C ARG A 166 -4.19 1.97 12.15
N ASP A 167 -3.64 0.76 12.27
CA ASP A 167 -2.29 0.56 12.79
C ASP A 167 -1.24 1.23 11.90
N PHE A 168 -1.43 1.18 10.59
CA PHE A 168 -0.61 1.93 9.64
C PHE A 168 -0.85 3.43 9.70
N MET A 169 -2.09 3.88 9.93
CA MET A 169 -2.38 5.31 10.11
C MET A 169 -1.76 5.88 11.39
N GLU A 170 -1.64 5.07 12.43
CA GLU A 170 -1.04 5.44 13.72
C GLU A 170 0.47 5.12 13.79
N TYR A 171 1.05 4.52 12.72
CA TYR A 171 2.47 4.16 12.69
C TYR A 171 3.35 5.41 12.82
N PRO A 172 4.28 5.47 13.83
CA PRO A 172 4.95 6.71 14.21
C PRO A 172 5.93 7.22 13.16
N ASP A 173 6.63 6.31 12.45
CA ASP A 173 7.72 6.65 11.53
C ASP A 173 7.25 6.86 10.08
N LYS A 174 5.96 7.17 9.88
CA LYS A 174 5.43 7.57 8.59
C LYS A 174 5.37 9.08 8.43
N GLU A 175 5.49 9.54 7.21
CA GLU A 175 5.25 10.93 6.82
C GLU A 175 4.14 11.01 5.78
N VAL A 176 3.12 11.83 6.03
CA VAL A 176 2.03 12.08 5.05
C VAL A 176 2.58 13.00 3.97
N ILE A 177 2.48 12.58 2.72
CA ILE A 177 2.96 13.36 1.55
C ILE A 177 1.82 13.84 0.64
N PHE A 178 0.63 13.24 0.78
CA PHE A 178 -0.56 13.64 0.04
C PHE A 178 -1.82 13.27 0.85
N GLU A 179 -2.83 14.12 0.84
CA GLU A 179 -4.20 13.79 1.27
C GLU A 179 -5.19 14.62 0.45
N GLY A 180 -6.10 13.95 -0.27
CA GLY A 180 -7.07 14.59 -1.14
C GLY A 180 -7.79 13.61 -2.06
N ALA A 181 -8.49 14.16 -3.06
CA ALA A 181 -9.18 13.36 -4.05
C ALA A 181 -8.19 12.62 -4.96
N LEU A 182 -8.47 11.35 -5.28
CA LEU A 182 -7.61 10.54 -6.16
C LEU A 182 -7.31 11.21 -7.50
N ARG A 183 -8.27 11.97 -8.07
CA ARG A 183 -8.09 12.73 -9.32
C ARG A 183 -6.96 13.78 -9.21
N GLU A 184 -6.74 14.34 -8.03
CA GLU A 184 -5.66 15.31 -7.79
C GLU A 184 -4.31 14.60 -7.76
N LEU A 185 -4.23 13.46 -7.08
CA LEU A 185 -3.01 12.62 -7.09
C LEU A 185 -2.63 12.20 -8.51
N VAL A 186 -3.60 11.83 -9.36
CA VAL A 186 -3.35 11.47 -10.76
C VAL A 186 -2.82 12.66 -11.54
N ARG A 187 -3.46 13.82 -11.43
CA ARG A 187 -3.03 15.06 -12.12
C ARG A 187 -1.63 15.50 -11.71
N ASP A 188 -1.33 15.48 -10.41
CA ASP A 188 -0.03 15.89 -9.89
C ASP A 188 1.08 14.95 -10.38
N THR A 189 0.78 13.65 -10.47
CA THR A 189 1.69 12.65 -11.03
C THR A 189 1.93 12.90 -12.53
N GLU A 190 0.90 13.17 -13.32
CA GLU A 190 1.00 13.45 -14.76
C GLU A 190 1.80 14.73 -15.02
N THR A 191 1.59 15.78 -14.23
CA THR A 191 2.35 17.03 -14.30
C THR A 191 3.84 16.80 -14.01
N ALA A 192 4.16 16.04 -12.95
CA ALA A 192 5.54 15.71 -12.61
C ALA A 192 6.25 14.89 -13.69
N TYR A 193 5.54 13.99 -14.38
CA TYR A 193 6.09 13.25 -15.52
C TYR A 193 6.32 14.14 -16.74
N ALA A 194 5.40 15.05 -17.05
CA ALA A 194 5.55 16.00 -18.15
C ALA A 194 6.75 16.93 -17.96
N GLU A 195 6.96 17.44 -16.76
CA GLU A 195 8.11 18.29 -16.39
C GLU A 195 9.44 17.54 -16.44
N ASN A 196 9.46 16.24 -16.14
CA ASN A 196 10.65 15.40 -16.18
C ASN A 196 10.90 14.73 -17.55
N GLY A 197 10.10 15.04 -18.58
CA GLY A 197 10.27 14.53 -19.95
C GLY A 197 9.96 13.03 -20.11
N VAL A 198 9.24 12.41 -19.17
CA VAL A 198 8.83 11.00 -19.24
C VAL A 198 7.48 10.91 -19.93
N VAL A 199 7.45 10.45 -21.17
CA VAL A 199 6.21 10.18 -21.91
C VAL A 199 5.69 8.79 -21.52
N ARG A 200 4.50 8.69 -20.95
CA ARG A 200 3.81 7.42 -20.78
C ARG A 200 3.13 7.01 -22.08
N TYR A 201 3.44 5.84 -22.59
CA TYR A 201 2.62 5.20 -23.61
C TYR A 201 1.53 4.39 -22.87
N GLU A 202 0.28 4.80 -23.01
CA GLU A 202 -0.88 3.99 -22.62
C GLU A 202 -1.01 2.82 -23.63
N TYR A 203 -1.02 1.59 -23.11
CA TYR A 203 -1.35 0.37 -23.87
C TYR A 203 -2.76 -0.10 -23.53
#